data_59702908141d638b0a6190129fc95ee0
#
_entry.id   59702908141d638b0a6190129fc95ee0
#
_cell.length_a   1.000
_cell.length_b   1.000
_cell.length_c   1.000
_cell.angle_alpha   90.00
_cell.angle_beta   90.00
_cell.angle_gamma   90.00
#
_symmetry.space_group_name_H-M   'P 1'
#
loop_
_entity.id
_entity.type
_entity.pdbx_description
1 polymer ?
#
loop_
_entity_poly.entity_id
_entity_poly.type
_entity_poly.pdbx_seq_one_letter_code
_entity_poly.pdbx_strand_id
1 'polypeptide(L)' 'MSYYLVKTSFETGEVTKKGETVQKTAEFLVSGESVLEVEKKIAEYLRGSIGGYETTRISKTKIEAVVHEI' A
#
# COMPACT_ATOMS: atom_id res chain seq x y z
N MET A 1 -18.08 -0.12 8.20
CA MET A 1 -16.62 -0.18 7.89
C MET A 1 -16.42 -0.13 6.38
N SER A 2 -15.55 0.71 5.94
CA SER A 2 -15.25 0.86 4.51
C SER A 2 -13.89 0.24 4.19
N TYR A 3 -13.72 -0.13 2.93
CA TYR A 3 -12.45 -0.60 2.43
C TYR A 3 -11.86 0.40 1.47
N TYR A 4 -10.56 0.55 1.53
CA TYR A 4 -9.82 1.46 0.68
C TYR A 4 -8.75 0.69 -0.07
N LEU A 5 -8.62 0.99 -1.35
CA LEU A 5 -7.53 0.48 -2.17
C LEU A 5 -6.38 1.46 -2.09
N VAL A 6 -5.27 1.02 -1.57
CA VAL A 6 -4.08 1.86 -1.37
C VAL A 6 -3.00 1.41 -2.33
N LYS A 7 -2.56 2.32 -3.18
CA LYS A 7 -1.48 2.07 -4.11
C LYS A 7 -0.21 2.72 -3.56
N THR A 8 0.81 1.90 -3.36
CA THR A 8 2.05 2.34 -2.71
C THR A 8 3.23 2.00 -3.59
N SER A 9 4.13 2.94 -3.75
CA SER A 9 5.40 2.74 -4.45
C SER A 9 6.52 2.67 -3.41
N PHE A 10 7.41 1.71 -3.56
CA PHE A 10 8.52 1.55 -2.64
C PHE A 10 9.77 1.08 -3.36
N GLU A 11 10.92 1.37 -2.74
CA GLU A 11 12.20 0.94 -3.28
C GLU A 11 12.52 -0.47 -2.84
N THR A 12 13.03 -1.28 -3.76
CA THR A 12 13.35 -2.68 -3.47
C THR A 12 14.75 -2.88 -2.91
N GLY A 13 15.59 -1.86 -3.00
CA GLY A 13 16.99 -1.97 -2.65
C GLY A 13 17.86 -2.46 -3.81
N GLU A 14 17.26 -2.80 -4.93
CA GLU A 14 17.98 -3.20 -6.12
C GLU A 14 18.34 -1.98 -6.96
N VAL A 15 19.41 -2.12 -7.75
CA VAL A 15 19.89 -1.05 -8.62
C VAL A 15 20.03 -1.60 -10.01
N THR A 16 19.56 -0.85 -11.00
CA THR A 16 19.71 -1.23 -12.41
C THR A 16 21.15 -1.07 -12.87
N LYS A 17 21.47 -1.58 -14.05
CA LYS A 17 22.79 -1.43 -14.64
C LYS A 17 23.20 0.02 -14.83
N LYS A 18 22.22 0.92 -14.95
CA LYS A 18 22.45 2.35 -15.11
C LYS A 18 22.60 3.09 -13.78
N GLY A 19 22.51 2.38 -12.66
CA GLY A 19 22.59 2.98 -11.33
C GLY A 19 21.30 3.56 -10.80
N GLU A 20 20.18 3.29 -11.47
CA GLU A 20 18.87 3.74 -11.00
C GLU A 20 18.27 2.77 -10.01
N THR A 21 17.63 3.28 -8.97
CA THR A 21 16.94 2.44 -8.01
C THR A 21 15.69 1.81 -8.62
N VAL A 22 15.47 0.54 -8.30
CA VAL A 22 14.28 -0.17 -8.75
C VAL A 22 13.14 0.09 -7.79
N GLN A 23 12.01 0.54 -8.31
CA GLN A 23 10.81 0.76 -7.53
C GLN A 23 9.74 -0.24 -7.93
N LYS A 24 8.99 -0.70 -6.96
CA LYS A 24 7.83 -1.56 -7.19
C LYS A 24 6.59 -0.89 -6.65
N THR A 25 5.47 -1.21 -7.26
CA THR A 25 4.18 -0.73 -6.81
C THR A 25 3.38 -1.91 -6.29
N ALA A 26 2.78 -1.75 -5.13
CA ALA A 26 1.89 -2.74 -4.56
C ALA A 26 0.54 -2.11 -4.25
N GLU A 27 -0.50 -2.93 -4.31
CA GLU A 27 -1.84 -2.50 -3.95
C GLU A 27 -2.28 -3.26 -2.71
N PHE A 28 -2.85 -2.54 -1.76
CA PHE A 28 -3.34 -3.11 -0.51
C PHE A 28 -4.81 -2.76 -0.34
N LEU A 29 -5.57 -3.70 0.17
CA LEU A 29 -6.94 -3.46 0.57
C LEU A 29 -6.95 -3.26 2.07
N VAL A 30 -7.32 -2.07 2.52
CA VAL A 30 -7.25 -1.69 3.92
C VAL A 30 -8.63 -1.26 4.41
N SER A 31 -9.07 -1.81 5.52
CA SER A 31 -10.32 -1.40 6.15
C SER A 31 -10.09 -0.17 7.03
N GLY A 32 -11.04 0.74 7.06
CA GLY A 32 -10.95 1.93 7.89
C GLY A 32 -12.19 2.78 7.81
N GLU A 33 -12.28 3.74 8.71
CA GLU A 33 -13.39 4.69 8.77
C GLU A 33 -13.11 5.97 7.98
N SER A 34 -11.82 6.25 7.73
CA SER A 34 -11.41 7.44 7.02
C SER A 34 -10.07 7.22 6.33
N VAL A 35 -9.73 8.12 5.42
CA VAL A 35 -8.43 8.11 4.74
C VAL A 35 -7.29 8.22 5.75
N LEU A 36 -7.45 9.07 6.76
CA LEU A 36 -6.41 9.25 7.77
C LEU A 36 -6.12 7.95 8.53
N GLU A 37 -7.16 7.22 8.88
CA GLU A 37 -7.00 5.93 9.56
C GLU A 37 -6.29 4.92 8.65
N VAL A 38 -6.64 4.90 7.38
CA VAL A 38 -6.02 4.02 6.39
C VAL A 38 -4.54 4.36 6.22
N GLU A 39 -4.20 5.64 6.18
CA GLU A 39 -2.80 6.07 6.09
C GLU A 39 -2.00 5.59 7.30
N LYS A 40 -2.56 5.66 8.49
CA LYS A 40 -1.91 5.17 9.70
C LYS A 40 -1.68 3.66 9.64
N LYS A 41 -2.65 2.91 9.17
CA LYS A 41 -2.52 1.44 9.03
C LYS A 41 -1.44 1.06 8.04
N ILE A 42 -1.36 1.76 6.92
CA ILE A 42 -0.33 1.52 5.91
C ILE A 42 1.04 1.88 6.46
N ALA A 43 1.16 2.98 7.18
CA ALA A 43 2.43 3.38 7.80
C ALA A 43 2.92 2.32 8.78
N GLU A 44 2.03 1.76 9.58
CA GLU A 44 2.35 0.67 10.50
C GLU A 44 2.81 -0.59 9.76
N TYR A 45 2.07 -0.96 8.71
CA TYR A 45 2.38 -2.15 7.94
C TYR A 45 3.73 -2.06 7.23
N LEU A 46 4.05 -0.90 6.70
CA LEU A 46 5.29 -0.68 5.96
C LEU A 46 6.45 -0.18 6.84
N ARG A 47 6.22 -0.13 8.12
CA ARG A 47 7.24 0.26 9.08
C ARG A 47 8.43 -0.69 9.00
N GLY A 48 9.61 -0.13 8.83
CA GLY A 48 10.82 -0.93 8.70
C GLY A 48 11.14 -1.34 7.27
N SER A 49 10.37 -0.87 6.29
CA SER A 49 10.71 -1.09 4.89
C SER A 49 12.03 -0.42 4.53
N ILE A 50 12.85 -1.13 3.75
CA ILE A 50 14.13 -0.60 3.31
C ILE A 50 13.88 0.45 2.22
N GLY A 51 14.55 1.60 2.33
CA GLY A 51 14.45 2.66 1.32
C GLY A 51 13.20 3.51 1.39
N GLY A 52 12.28 3.20 2.29
CA GLY A 52 11.06 3.98 2.44
C GLY A 52 9.97 3.62 1.44
N TYR A 53 8.87 4.31 1.50
CA TYR A 53 7.72 4.10 0.63
C TYR A 53 6.99 5.42 0.39
N GLU A 54 6.19 5.45 -0.66
CA GLU A 54 5.32 6.58 -0.94
C GLU A 54 3.93 6.06 -1.30
N THR A 55 2.93 6.59 -0.63
CA THR A 55 1.54 6.28 -0.97
C THR A 55 1.12 7.18 -2.12
N THR A 56 0.87 6.58 -3.28
CA THR A 56 0.54 7.33 -4.49
C THR A 56 -0.95 7.53 -4.68
N ARG A 57 -1.77 6.66 -4.12
CA ARG A 57 -3.21 6.77 -4.28
C ARG A 57 -3.94 6.01 -3.18
N ILE A 58 -5.01 6.61 -2.67
CA ILE A 58 -5.97 5.97 -1.78
C ILE A 58 -7.35 6.19 -2.37
N SER A 59 -8.05 5.10 -2.67
CA SER A 59 -9.40 5.16 -3.24
C SER A 59 -10.34 4.32 -2.40
N LYS A 60 -11.49 4.89 -2.08
CA LYS A 60 -12.54 4.14 -1.40
C LYS A 60 -13.16 3.15 -2.38
N THR A 61 -13.24 1.89 -1.99
CA THR A 61 -13.84 0.86 -2.82
C THR A 61 -15.17 0.44 -2.24
N LYS A 62 -16.05 -0.01 -3.13
CA LYS A 62 -17.32 -0.60 -2.74
C LYS A 62 -17.16 -2.11 -2.80
N ILE A 63 -17.22 -2.73 -1.63
CA ILE A 63 -17.10 -4.19 -1.53
C ILE A 63 -18.43 -4.71 -1.01
N GLU A 64 -19.07 -5.57 -1.76
CA GLU A 64 -20.37 -6.13 -1.37
C GLU A 64 -20.22 -7.31 -0.44
N ALA A 65 -19.18 -8.11 -0.65
CA ALA A 65 -18.93 -9.27 0.20
C ALA A 65 -17.47 -9.68 0.14
N VAL A 66 -17.01 -10.24 1.24
CA VAL A 66 -15.70 -10.87 1.29
C VAL A 66 -15.93 -12.37 1.41
N VAL A 67 -15.45 -13.11 0.43
CA VAL A 67 -15.60 -14.55 0.40
C VAL A 67 -14.28 -15.20 0.76
N HIS A 68 -14.31 -16.02 1.80
CA HIS A 68 -13.12 -16.76 2.22
C HIS A 68 -13.19 -18.17 1.64
N GLU A 69 -12.17 -18.54 0.91
CA GLU A 69 -12.02 -19.92 0.47
C GLU A 69 -11.38 -20.75 1.58
N ILE A 70 -11.91 -21.91 1.73
CA ILE A 70 -11.47 -22.83 2.76
C ILE A 70 -10.63 -23.94 2.16
#